data_0f2e5a38d1b1e78c0ae5bbe2f5e76741
#
_entry.id   0f2e5a38d1b1e78c0ae5bbe2f5e76741
#
_cell.length_a   1.000
_cell.length_b   1.000
_cell.length_c   1.000
_cell.angle_alpha   90.00
_cell.angle_beta   90.00
_cell.angle_gamma   90.00
#
_symmetry.space_group_name_H-M   'P 1'
#
loop_
_entity.id
_entity.type
_entity.pdbx_description
1 polymer ?
#
loop_
_entity_poly.entity_id
_entity_poly.type
_entity_poly.pdbx_seq_one_letter_code
_entity_poly.pdbx_strand_id
1 'polypeptide(L)' 'SSSRGEMLLERVAAQARQMGLSKLFVLTTRSIHWFQERGFTPVDIDSLPETKKEMYNYQRRSKVLMADLG' A
#
# COMPACT_ATOMS: atom_id res chain seq x y z
N SER A 1 13.24 6.30 -14.61
CA SER A 1 11.95 6.76 -14.17
C SER A 1 11.25 5.77 -13.25
N SER A 2 11.03 4.54 -13.71
CA SER A 2 10.38 3.54 -12.85
C SER A 2 11.24 3.13 -11.66
N SER A 3 12.56 3.25 -11.79
CA SER A 3 13.48 2.84 -10.72
C SER A 3 13.34 3.70 -9.47
N ARG A 4 12.96 4.96 -9.62
CA ARG A 4 12.76 5.84 -8.46
C ARG A 4 11.61 5.39 -7.59
N GLY A 5 10.49 5.05 -8.22
CA GLY A 5 9.32 4.56 -7.48
C GLY A 5 9.61 3.24 -6.79
N GLU A 6 10.35 2.36 -7.45
CA GLU A 6 10.72 1.07 -6.87
C GLU A 6 11.64 1.25 -5.67
N MET A 7 12.59 2.17 -5.74
CA MET A 7 13.50 2.44 -4.62
C MET A 7 12.75 2.98 -3.42
N LEU A 8 11.80 3.89 -3.65
CA LEU A 8 10.98 4.42 -2.55
C LEU A 8 10.13 3.33 -1.94
N LEU A 9 9.53 2.49 -2.75
CA LEU A 9 8.71 1.40 -2.25
C LEU A 9 9.53 0.41 -1.44
N GLU A 10 10.73 0.08 -1.90
CA GLU A 10 11.61 -0.81 -1.17
C GLU A 10 11.99 -0.25 0.19
N ARG A 11 12.25 1.06 0.26
CA ARG A 11 12.58 1.71 1.52
C ARG A 11 11.42 1.66 2.49
N VAL A 12 10.22 1.95 2.00
CA VAL A 12 9.02 1.92 2.84
C VAL A 12 8.78 0.51 3.34
N ALA A 13 8.91 -0.48 2.46
CA ALA A 13 8.71 -1.88 2.84
C ALA A 13 9.75 -2.33 3.86
N ALA A 14 11.01 -1.95 3.67
CA ALA A 14 12.06 -2.30 4.61
C ALA A 14 11.82 -1.67 5.98
N GLN A 15 11.40 -0.41 5.99
CA GLN A 15 11.08 0.27 7.25
C GLN A 15 9.90 -0.38 7.95
N ALA A 16 8.89 -0.76 7.19
CA ALA A 16 7.73 -1.45 7.76
C ALA A 16 8.12 -2.78 8.40
N ARG A 17 9.03 -3.52 7.75
CA ARG A 17 9.53 -4.78 8.32
C ARG A 17 10.28 -4.54 9.61
N GLN A 18 11.09 -3.49 9.67
CA GLN A 18 11.81 -3.14 10.88
C GLN A 18 10.88 -2.76 12.03
N MET A 19 9.72 -2.22 11.69
CA MET A 19 8.70 -1.88 12.68
C MET A 19 7.87 -3.09 13.11
N GLY A 20 8.14 -4.26 12.53
CA GLY A 20 7.42 -5.48 12.86
C GLY A 20 6.10 -5.65 12.12
N LEU A 21 5.90 -4.87 11.08
CA LEU A 21 4.69 -4.97 10.27
C LEU A 21 4.82 -6.08 9.23
N SER A 22 3.75 -6.81 9.03
CA SER A 22 3.72 -7.91 8.06
C SER A 22 2.99 -7.54 6.78
N LYS A 23 2.28 -6.41 6.77
CA LYS A 23 1.49 -5.98 5.62
C LYS A 23 1.68 -4.51 5.38
N LEU A 24 1.63 -4.13 4.11
CA LEU A 24 1.74 -2.74 3.70
C LEU A 24 0.50 -2.37 2.89
N PHE A 25 -0.15 -1.28 3.27
CA PHE A 25 -1.35 -0.81 2.59
C PHE A 25 -1.05 0.49 1.83
N VAL A 26 -1.63 0.62 0.64
CA VAL A 26 -1.55 1.86 -0.13
C VAL A 26 -2.94 2.22 -0.63
N LEU A 27 -3.18 3.53 -0.76
CA LEU A 27 -4.40 4.04 -1.35
C LEU A 27 -4.02 4.80 -2.62
N THR A 28 -4.60 4.40 -3.74
CA THR A 28 -4.26 5.02 -5.01
C THR A 28 -5.45 5.00 -5.94
N THR A 29 -5.51 5.97 -6.85
CA THR A 29 -6.55 6.04 -7.88
C THR A 29 -5.98 5.79 -9.27
N ARG A 30 -4.69 6.00 -9.47
CA ARG A 30 -4.08 5.96 -10.80
C ARG A 30 -3.00 4.92 -10.97
N SER A 31 -2.39 4.49 -9.88
CA SER A 31 -1.24 3.61 -9.94
C SER A 31 -1.57 2.18 -9.53
N ILE A 32 -2.84 1.80 -9.65
CA ILE A 32 -3.30 0.47 -9.23
C ILE A 32 -2.51 -0.62 -9.95
N HIS A 33 -2.40 -0.50 -11.26
CA HIS A 33 -1.72 -1.50 -12.07
C HIS A 33 -0.23 -1.59 -11.72
N TRP A 34 0.39 -0.44 -11.49
CA TRP A 34 1.80 -0.40 -11.10
C TRP A 34 2.05 -1.17 -9.80
N PHE A 35 1.18 -0.94 -8.81
CA PHE A 35 1.30 -1.64 -7.53
C PHE A 35 0.99 -3.12 -7.66
N GLN A 36 0.02 -3.49 -8.49
CA GLN A 36 -0.31 -4.89 -8.71
C GLN A 36 0.87 -5.65 -9.30
N GLU A 37 1.62 -5.02 -10.20
CA GLU A 37 2.81 -5.65 -10.77
C GLU A 37 3.88 -5.92 -9.73
N ARG A 38 3.84 -5.22 -8.60
CA ARG A 38 4.81 -5.37 -7.54
C ARG A 38 4.31 -6.21 -6.37
N GLY A 39 3.22 -6.92 -6.59
CA GLY A 39 2.71 -7.87 -5.61
C GLY A 39 1.62 -7.34 -4.71
N PHE A 40 1.13 -6.13 -4.98
CA PHE A 40 -0.01 -5.59 -4.24
C PHE A 40 -1.29 -6.16 -4.82
N THR A 41 -2.27 -6.41 -3.94
CA THR A 41 -3.57 -6.91 -4.36
C THR A 41 -4.67 -5.99 -3.84
N PRO A 42 -5.75 -5.79 -4.60
CA PRO A 42 -6.87 -4.98 -4.12
C PRO A 42 -7.58 -5.68 -2.98
N VAL A 43 -7.88 -4.92 -1.94
CA VAL A 43 -8.58 -5.43 -0.76
C VAL A 43 -9.69 -4.46 -0.38
N ASP A 44 -10.64 -4.94 0.43
CA ASP A 44 -11.70 -4.09 0.91
C ASP A 44 -11.19 -3.14 1.99
N ILE A 45 -11.90 -2.02 2.16
CA ILE A 45 -11.55 -1.05 3.18
C ILE A 45 -11.59 -1.69 4.58
N ASP A 46 -12.43 -2.69 4.77
CA ASP A 46 -12.52 -3.37 6.05
C ASP A 46 -11.22 -4.08 6.44
N SER A 47 -10.35 -4.32 5.47
CA SER A 47 -9.02 -4.88 5.72
C SER A 47 -8.06 -3.88 6.34
N LEU A 48 -8.38 -2.59 6.28
CA LEU A 48 -7.53 -1.55 6.86
C LEU A 48 -7.69 -1.49 8.37
N PRO A 49 -6.60 -1.24 9.11
CA PRO A 49 -6.71 -0.90 10.53
C PRO A 49 -7.56 0.36 10.71
N GLU A 50 -8.18 0.51 11.86
CA GLU A 50 -9.04 1.67 12.10
C GLU A 50 -8.31 2.99 11.94
N THR A 51 -7.04 3.03 12.32
CA THR A 51 -6.23 4.23 12.16
C THR A 51 -6.03 4.60 10.70
N LYS A 52 -6.09 3.62 9.80
CA LYS A 52 -5.94 3.86 8.37
C LYS A 52 -7.26 4.14 7.67
N LYS A 53 -8.37 3.75 8.26
CA LYS A 53 -9.69 4.01 7.68
C LYS A 53 -9.99 5.49 7.57
N GLU A 54 -9.44 6.30 8.47
CA GLU A 54 -9.60 7.74 8.41
C GLU A 54 -8.98 8.31 7.13
N MET A 55 -7.87 7.76 6.70
CA MET A 55 -7.24 8.18 5.45
C MET A 55 -8.14 7.90 4.26
N TYR A 56 -8.86 6.78 4.29
CA TYR A 56 -9.79 6.43 3.22
C TYR A 56 -10.93 7.45 3.12
N ASN A 57 -11.37 7.98 4.24
CA ASN A 57 -12.46 8.98 4.23
C ASN A 57 -12.09 10.23 3.44
N TYR A 58 -10.81 10.56 3.39
CA TYR A 58 -10.34 11.69 2.58
C TYR A 58 -10.18 11.33 1.11
N GLN A 59 -10.02 10.05 0.79
CA GLN A 59 -9.79 9.59 -0.57
C GLN A 59 -10.77 8.49 -0.94
N ARG A 60 -12.05 8.82 -0.91
CA ARG A 60 -13.13 7.83 -1.10
C ARG A 60 -13.07 7.09 -2.43
N ARG A 61 -12.47 7.71 -3.45
CA ARG A 61 -12.38 7.09 -4.77
C ARG A 61 -11.13 6.24 -4.94
N SER A 62 -10.28 6.23 -3.94
CA SER A 62 -9.06 5.45 -4.00
C SER A 62 -9.36 3.97 -3.82
N LYS A 63 -8.54 3.15 -4.46
CA LYS A 63 -8.54 1.72 -4.20
C LYS A 63 -7.53 1.41 -3.11
N VAL A 64 -7.89 0.48 -2.25
CA VAL A 64 -6.99 0.01 -1.20
C VAL A 64 -6.25 -1.22 -1.72
N LEU A 65 -4.94 -1.15 -1.68
CA LEU A 65 -4.09 -2.26 -2.11
C LEU A 65 -3.21 -2.69 -0.94
N MET A 66 -2.93 -3.97 -0.87
CA MET A 66 -2.15 -4.55 0.23
C MET A 66 -1.09 -5.47 -0.32
N ALA A 67 0.10 -5.40 0.25
CA ALA A 67 1.18 -6.34 -0.04
C ALA A 67 1.61 -7.03 1.24
N ASP A 68 1.93 -8.30 1.14
CA ASP A 68 2.42 -9.09 2.25
C ASP A 68 3.94 -8.92 2.33
N LEU A 69 4.42 -8.51 3.48
CA LEU A 69 5.84 -8.22 3.67
C LEU A 69 6.63 -9.42 4.18
N GLY A 70 5.95 -10.45 4.45
CA GLY A 70 6.68 -11.56 4.92
C GLY A 70 6.14 -12.60 5.61
#